data_a8f083fe5ea49299b5b86d9cf89bac9e
#
_entry.id   a8f083fe5ea49299b5b86d9cf89bac9e
#
_cell.length_a   1.000
_cell.length_b   1.000
_cell.length_c   1.000
_cell.angle_alpha   90.00
_cell.angle_beta   90.00
_cell.angle_gamma   90.00
#
_symmetry.space_group_name_H-M   'P 1'
#
loop_
_entity.id
_entity.type
_entity.pdbx_description
1 polymer ?
#
loop_
_entity_poly.entity_id
_entity_poly.type
_entity_poly.pdbx_seq_one_letter_code
_entity_poly.pdbx_strand_id
1 'polypeptide(L)'
;MASVLRCSSKLRFAARIPVARALSTTAALRTSEKSFFSNEPSGPSVSTAIPGPKNQAAAAELNQVFDVRSLNMLTDYSQSVGNYIADLDGNILLDVYAQIASIPVGYNNPHLQQVAASPEMTRALINRPALGNFPSADWAQILKTGVLKAAPKGLDQVFTAMAGSDANETAYKAAFMYYRQQQRGGHDVEFTEEELQTTMANQSPGSPQLSILSFRSAFHGRLFGSLSTTRSKAIHKLDIPAFDWPQATFPKLKRRQRCLQEVERLIKEYHNPVAAVVVEPIQSEGGDNHASPAFFQGLRDITKRNNVLFIVDEVQTGVGATGKFWAHDHWNLTTPPDMVTFSKKAQTAGYYYGNPALRPNKPYRQFNTWMGDPARALIFRGIIEEIERLDLVENTRITGDYLYAGLERLAQKYPEHFQNLRGKGQGTFIAWDTPKRDQFVAKAKSVGVNIGGSGVSAVRLRPMLIFQQHHADILLERIEQLLKLI
;
A
#
# COMPACT_ATOMS: atom_id res chain seq x y z
N MET A 1 31.16 33.92 -58.06
CA MET A 1 32.61 34.04 -57.77
C MET A 1 32.91 32.95 -56.79
N ALA A 2 33.34 31.80 -57.19
CA ALA A 2 34.71 31.31 -57.41
C ALA A 2 35.45 31.31 -56.05
N SER A 3 35.99 30.23 -55.50
CA SER A 3 36.74 29.07 -55.98
C SER A 3 36.90 28.06 -54.84
N VAL A 4 36.71 26.77 -54.92
CA VAL A 4 37.52 25.63 -55.48
C VAL A 4 38.99 25.62 -55.01
N LEU A 5 39.34 24.52 -54.34
CA LEU A 5 40.56 23.70 -54.48
C LEU A 5 40.61 22.72 -53.29
N ARG A 6 40.38 21.44 -53.42
CA ARG A 6 41.09 20.26 -53.91
C ARG A 6 42.36 19.85 -53.16
N CYS A 7 42.30 18.59 -52.74
CA CYS A 7 43.29 17.51 -52.82
C CYS A 7 44.27 17.40 -51.65
N SER A 8 44.60 16.25 -51.07
CA SER A 8 44.78 14.89 -51.60
C SER A 8 45.02 13.88 -50.46
N SER A 9 44.73 12.68 -50.79
CA SER A 9 44.98 11.37 -50.14
C SER A 9 46.39 11.15 -49.60
N LYS A 10 46.52 10.41 -48.47
CA LYS A 10 47.57 9.36 -48.33
C LYS A 10 47.09 8.25 -47.37
N LEU A 11 46.95 7.05 -47.91
CA LEU A 11 46.91 5.77 -47.19
C LEU A 11 48.22 5.56 -46.43
N ARG A 12 48.17 5.00 -45.21
CA ARG A 12 49.21 4.13 -44.68
C ARG A 12 48.61 3.09 -43.68
N PHE A 13 48.70 1.88 -44.11
CA PHE A 13 49.00 0.58 -43.49
C PHE A 13 48.67 0.30 -42.03
N ALA A 14 47.99 -0.82 -41.91
CA ALA A 14 47.67 -1.58 -40.72
C ALA A 14 48.92 -2.04 -39.94
N ALA A 15 48.83 -1.95 -38.60
CA ALA A 15 49.61 -2.78 -37.70
C ALA A 15 48.65 -3.60 -36.85
N ARG A 16 48.67 -4.90 -36.99
CA ARG A 16 47.99 -5.87 -36.13
C ARG A 16 48.72 -5.88 -34.77
N ILE A 17 47.97 -5.58 -33.70
CA ILE A 17 48.41 -5.80 -32.31
C ILE A 17 47.65 -7.03 -31.79
N PRO A 18 48.27 -7.98 -31.09
CA PRO A 18 47.66 -9.23 -30.69
C PRO A 18 46.65 -9.03 -29.56
N VAL A 19 45.50 -9.70 -29.67
CA VAL A 19 44.47 -9.75 -28.60
C VAL A 19 45.04 -10.60 -27.45
N ALA A 20 45.56 -9.91 -26.42
CA ALA A 20 45.82 -10.52 -25.13
C ALA A 20 44.47 -10.73 -24.44
N ARG A 21 44.10 -11.98 -24.18
CA ARG A 21 42.99 -12.38 -23.30
C ARG A 21 43.23 -11.81 -21.91
N ALA A 22 42.63 -10.67 -21.58
CA ALA A 22 42.48 -10.19 -20.22
C ALA A 22 41.30 -10.96 -19.61
N LEU A 23 41.58 -11.95 -18.78
CA LEU A 23 40.67 -12.45 -17.76
C LEU A 23 40.47 -11.30 -16.76
N SER A 24 39.46 -10.47 -17.03
CA SER A 24 39.00 -9.49 -16.07
C SER A 24 38.24 -10.22 -14.98
N THR A 25 38.91 -10.45 -13.88
CA THR A 25 38.31 -10.62 -12.56
C THR A 25 37.61 -9.31 -12.22
N THR A 26 36.34 -9.20 -12.57
CA THR A 26 35.45 -8.19 -11.99
C THR A 26 35.23 -8.56 -10.52
N ALA A 27 36.20 -8.22 -9.67
CA ALA A 27 35.91 -7.89 -8.29
C ALA A 27 35.06 -6.62 -8.38
N ALA A 28 33.74 -6.78 -8.33
CA ALA A 28 32.82 -5.67 -8.20
C ALA A 28 33.29 -4.82 -7.03
N LEU A 29 33.66 -3.57 -7.31
CA LEU A 29 33.78 -2.53 -6.31
C LEU A 29 32.43 -2.48 -5.59
N ARG A 30 32.33 -3.15 -4.43
CA ARG A 30 31.30 -2.89 -3.44
C ARG A 30 31.57 -1.49 -2.93
N THR A 31 30.98 -0.47 -3.58
CA THR A 31 30.76 0.81 -2.92
C THR A 31 29.86 0.47 -1.74
N SER A 32 30.40 0.56 -0.53
CA SER A 32 29.59 0.45 0.69
C SER A 32 28.69 1.67 0.71
N GLU A 33 27.50 1.54 0.12
CA GLU A 33 26.42 2.50 0.41
C GLU A 33 26.25 2.48 1.94
N LYS A 34 26.45 3.63 2.58
CA LYS A 34 26.18 3.75 4.02
C LYS A 34 24.70 3.51 4.21
N SER A 35 24.34 2.59 5.11
CA SER A 35 22.99 2.47 5.61
C SER A 35 22.48 3.84 6.08
N PHE A 36 21.19 4.12 5.86
CA PHE A 36 20.54 5.33 6.41
C PHE A 36 20.58 5.36 7.95
N PHE A 37 20.87 4.24 8.60
CA PHE A 37 20.99 4.10 10.04
C PHE A 37 22.41 3.65 10.42
N SER A 38 23.11 4.44 11.21
CA SER A 38 24.50 4.16 11.59
C SER A 38 24.67 2.93 12.47
N ASN A 39 23.63 2.52 13.19
CA ASN A 39 23.58 1.38 14.11
C ASN A 39 22.76 0.20 13.57
N GLU A 40 22.42 0.19 12.28
CA GLU A 40 21.72 -0.91 11.65
C GLU A 40 22.62 -2.16 11.60
N PRO A 41 22.08 -3.36 11.91
CA PRO A 41 22.84 -4.60 11.78
C PRO A 41 23.36 -4.81 10.35
N SER A 42 24.55 -5.38 10.20
CA SER A 42 25.16 -5.70 8.88
C SER A 42 24.49 -6.89 8.19
N GLY A 43 23.60 -7.59 8.87
CA GLY A 43 22.84 -8.74 8.35
C GLY A 43 22.01 -9.41 9.43
N PRO A 44 21.15 -10.37 9.06
CA PRO A 44 20.34 -11.13 10.00
C PRO A 44 21.19 -12.07 10.86
N SER A 45 20.76 -12.30 12.11
CA SER A 45 21.38 -13.23 13.05
C SER A 45 20.29 -14.08 13.72
N VAL A 46 20.36 -15.40 13.53
CA VAL A 46 19.40 -16.35 14.08
C VAL A 46 20.13 -17.37 14.94
N SER A 47 19.85 -17.38 16.23
CA SER A 47 20.51 -18.24 17.23
C SER A 47 19.57 -19.32 17.82
N THR A 48 18.27 -19.15 17.69
CA THR A 48 17.25 -20.08 18.18
C THR A 48 16.24 -20.46 17.09
N ALA A 49 15.39 -21.43 17.35
CA ALA A 49 14.19 -21.62 16.56
C ALA A 49 13.29 -20.36 16.66
N ILE A 50 12.43 -20.12 15.66
CA ILE A 50 11.47 -19.00 15.67
C ILE A 50 10.08 -19.57 15.43
N PRO A 51 9.15 -19.49 16.44
CA PRO A 51 9.33 -18.86 17.76
C PRO A 51 10.24 -19.68 18.69
N GLY A 52 11.14 -18.98 19.41
CA GLY A 52 12.02 -19.55 20.42
C GLY A 52 11.35 -19.68 21.81
N PRO A 53 12.09 -20.17 22.83
CA PRO A 53 11.51 -20.46 24.14
C PRO A 53 10.86 -19.25 24.84
N LYS A 54 11.49 -18.08 24.79
CA LYS A 54 10.93 -16.85 25.38
C LYS A 54 9.67 -16.40 24.64
N ASN A 55 9.68 -16.46 23.30
CA ASN A 55 8.52 -16.18 22.48
C ASN A 55 7.35 -17.10 22.81
N GLN A 56 7.59 -18.42 22.96
CA GLN A 56 6.57 -19.40 23.30
C GLN A 56 5.97 -19.14 24.68
N ALA A 57 6.78 -18.88 25.69
CA ALA A 57 6.33 -18.57 27.04
C ALA A 57 5.48 -17.29 27.07
N ALA A 58 5.95 -16.20 26.47
CA ALA A 58 5.21 -14.95 26.43
C ALA A 58 3.94 -15.03 25.55
N ALA A 59 3.93 -15.82 24.49
CA ALA A 59 2.72 -16.08 23.70
C ALA A 59 1.67 -16.86 24.50
N ALA A 60 2.09 -17.82 25.33
CA ALA A 60 1.19 -18.56 26.22
C ALA A 60 0.56 -17.65 27.29
N GLU A 61 1.31 -16.71 27.86
CA GLU A 61 0.80 -15.69 28.76
C GLU A 61 -0.18 -14.74 28.05
N LEU A 62 0.20 -14.23 26.90
CA LEU A 62 -0.66 -13.33 26.11
C LEU A 62 -1.99 -14.01 25.72
N ASN A 63 -1.96 -15.32 25.41
CA ASN A 63 -3.14 -16.07 25.02
C ASN A 63 -4.21 -16.18 26.13
N GLN A 64 -3.87 -15.88 27.37
CA GLN A 64 -4.82 -15.84 28.48
C GLN A 64 -5.75 -14.61 28.41
N VAL A 65 -5.31 -13.54 27.73
CA VAL A 65 -6.01 -12.25 27.71
C VAL A 65 -6.24 -11.69 26.28
N PHE A 66 -5.62 -12.29 25.28
CA PHE A 66 -5.66 -11.83 23.89
C PHE A 66 -5.58 -12.99 22.90
N ASP A 67 -6.23 -12.88 21.75
CA ASP A 67 -6.20 -13.92 20.70
C ASP A 67 -4.85 -13.93 19.96
N VAL A 68 -4.07 -14.98 20.13
CA VAL A 68 -2.74 -15.16 19.52
C VAL A 68 -2.74 -16.05 18.28
N ARG A 69 -3.90 -16.50 17.76
CA ARG A 69 -3.96 -17.44 16.62
C ARG A 69 -3.36 -16.88 15.33
N SER A 70 -3.27 -15.56 15.20
CA SER A 70 -2.63 -14.86 14.07
C SER A 70 -1.21 -14.37 14.38
N LEU A 71 -0.69 -14.67 15.58
CA LEU A 71 0.62 -14.21 16.01
C LEU A 71 1.73 -14.77 15.11
N ASN A 72 2.59 -13.89 14.63
CA ASN A 72 3.76 -14.26 13.84
C ASN A 72 4.99 -14.51 14.73
N MET A 73 5.25 -13.58 15.63
CA MET A 73 6.24 -13.62 16.71
C MET A 73 6.01 -12.44 17.65
N LEU A 74 6.45 -12.53 18.89
CA LEU A 74 6.58 -11.38 19.78
C LEU A 74 7.87 -10.65 19.48
N THR A 75 7.79 -9.34 19.34
CA THR A 75 8.87 -8.48 18.84
C THR A 75 9.46 -7.65 19.97
N ASP A 76 10.79 -7.61 20.04
CA ASP A 76 11.51 -6.63 20.85
C ASP A 76 11.78 -5.36 20.02
N TYR A 77 10.89 -4.38 20.16
CA TYR A 77 11.04 -3.10 19.46
C TYR A 77 12.23 -2.28 19.96
N SER A 78 12.77 -2.53 21.16
CA SER A 78 13.94 -1.81 21.66
C SER A 78 15.22 -2.24 20.94
N GLN A 79 15.25 -3.46 20.40
CA GLN A 79 16.36 -4.03 19.65
C GLN A 79 16.16 -3.98 18.12
N SER A 80 14.97 -3.60 17.65
CA SER A 80 14.70 -3.49 16.22
C SER A 80 15.22 -2.16 15.68
N VAL A 81 15.98 -2.19 14.56
CA VAL A 81 16.61 -0.98 13.98
C VAL A 81 16.55 -1.02 12.45
N GLY A 82 16.15 0.09 11.84
CA GLY A 82 16.15 0.23 10.38
C GLY A 82 15.29 -0.84 9.70
N ASN A 83 15.91 -1.64 8.84
CA ASN A 83 15.26 -2.75 8.13
C ASN A 83 15.21 -4.07 8.93
N TYR A 84 15.68 -4.08 10.17
CA TYR A 84 15.79 -5.31 10.96
C TYR A 84 14.84 -5.32 12.14
N ILE A 85 14.10 -6.43 12.27
CA ILE A 85 13.22 -6.71 13.39
C ILE A 85 13.85 -7.74 14.32
N ALA A 86 13.78 -7.51 15.62
CA ALA A 86 14.26 -8.42 16.66
C ALA A 86 13.08 -9.14 17.33
N ASP A 87 13.23 -10.42 17.65
CA ASP A 87 12.29 -11.16 18.48
C ASP A 87 12.75 -11.22 19.97
N LEU A 88 11.89 -11.74 20.84
CA LEU A 88 12.20 -11.85 22.28
C LEU A 88 13.35 -12.80 22.61
N ASP A 89 13.68 -13.72 21.71
CA ASP A 89 14.80 -14.67 21.89
C ASP A 89 16.15 -14.09 21.42
N GLY A 90 16.12 -12.86 20.85
CA GLY A 90 17.31 -12.14 20.36
C GLY A 90 17.67 -12.47 18.92
N ASN A 91 16.78 -13.14 18.17
CA ASN A 91 16.97 -13.30 16.74
C ASN A 91 16.71 -11.98 16.02
N ILE A 92 17.55 -11.63 15.05
CA ILE A 92 17.47 -10.43 14.23
C ILE A 92 17.19 -10.86 12.80
N LEU A 93 16.08 -10.39 12.24
CA LEU A 93 15.60 -10.75 10.91
C LEU A 93 15.58 -9.53 9.98
N LEU A 94 16.04 -9.69 8.75
CA LEU A 94 15.78 -8.72 7.69
C LEU A 94 14.27 -8.70 7.40
N ASP A 95 13.62 -7.57 7.63
CA ASP A 95 12.16 -7.47 7.54
C ASP A 95 11.70 -6.92 6.19
N VAL A 96 11.25 -7.82 5.34
CA VAL A 96 10.64 -7.50 4.05
C VAL A 96 9.11 -7.70 4.08
N TYR A 97 8.52 -7.68 5.27
CA TYR A 97 7.08 -7.70 5.51
C TYR A 97 6.57 -6.39 6.15
N ALA A 98 7.44 -5.71 6.95
CA ALA A 98 7.27 -4.37 7.49
C ALA A 98 5.91 -4.15 8.17
N GLN A 99 5.54 -5.01 9.15
CA GLN A 99 4.26 -4.93 9.87
C GLN A 99 3.05 -4.90 8.91
N ILE A 100 3.03 -5.81 7.95
CA ILE A 100 2.01 -5.86 6.90
C ILE A 100 2.01 -4.58 6.04
N ALA A 101 3.21 -4.17 5.60
CA ALA A 101 3.46 -2.97 4.79
C ALA A 101 3.06 -1.65 5.48
N SER A 102 3.24 -1.52 6.79
CA SER A 102 2.84 -0.33 7.56
C SER A 102 3.98 0.46 8.20
N ILE A 103 5.23 -0.02 8.13
CA ILE A 103 6.42 0.73 8.57
C ILE A 103 7.15 1.26 7.33
N PRO A 104 7.16 2.58 7.08
CA PRO A 104 7.77 3.13 5.87
C PRO A 104 9.26 3.45 6.00
N VAL A 105 9.72 4.01 7.13
CA VAL A 105 11.04 4.66 7.27
C VAL A 105 11.94 3.99 8.31
N GLY A 106 11.70 2.74 8.61
CA GLY A 106 12.53 1.93 9.52
C GLY A 106 12.05 1.90 10.97
N TYR A 107 12.46 0.82 11.64
CA TYR A 107 12.27 0.70 13.09
C TYR A 107 13.16 1.72 13.82
N ASN A 108 12.63 2.32 14.88
CA ASN A 108 13.31 3.31 15.70
C ASN A 108 13.97 4.45 14.90
N ASN A 109 13.28 4.95 13.88
CA ASN A 109 13.75 6.07 13.07
C ASN A 109 14.05 7.29 13.95
N PRO A 110 15.30 7.84 13.91
CA PRO A 110 15.71 8.92 14.81
C PRO A 110 14.91 10.20 14.64
N HIS A 111 14.48 10.54 13.42
CA HIS A 111 13.64 11.71 13.18
C HIS A 111 12.24 11.53 13.78
N LEU A 112 11.64 10.35 13.62
CA LEU A 112 10.34 10.06 14.24
C LEU A 112 10.41 10.04 15.77
N GLN A 113 11.54 9.63 16.36
CA GLN A 113 11.76 9.76 17.80
C GLN A 113 11.77 11.21 18.26
N GLN A 114 12.41 12.12 17.49
CA GLN A 114 12.39 13.55 17.75
C GLN A 114 10.97 14.13 17.64
N VAL A 115 10.22 13.75 16.59
CA VAL A 115 8.80 14.13 16.44
C VAL A 115 7.98 13.65 17.64
N ALA A 116 8.17 12.39 18.08
CA ALA A 116 7.47 11.81 19.22
C ALA A 116 7.79 12.51 20.56
N ALA A 117 9.01 13.01 20.74
CA ALA A 117 9.44 13.74 21.92
C ALA A 117 9.02 15.25 21.93
N SER A 118 8.39 15.72 20.87
CA SER A 118 8.05 17.14 20.74
C SER A 118 6.91 17.56 21.69
N PRO A 119 6.89 18.85 22.16
CA PRO A 119 5.77 19.37 22.94
C PRO A 119 4.44 19.34 22.17
N GLU A 120 4.47 19.46 20.86
CA GLU A 120 3.30 19.36 19.97
C GLU A 120 2.68 17.96 20.07
N MET A 121 3.52 16.91 19.98
CA MET A 121 3.10 15.52 20.14
C MET A 121 2.51 15.25 21.53
N THR A 122 3.16 15.74 22.59
CA THR A 122 2.67 15.60 23.97
C THR A 122 1.26 16.19 24.12
N ARG A 123 1.04 17.40 23.58
CA ARG A 123 -0.31 18.02 23.63
C ARG A 123 -1.35 17.21 22.86
N ALA A 124 -0.99 16.69 21.67
CA ALA A 124 -1.89 15.88 20.85
C ALA A 124 -2.27 14.55 21.53
N LEU A 125 -1.32 13.89 22.18
CA LEU A 125 -1.54 12.63 22.89
C LEU A 125 -2.42 12.79 24.13
N ILE A 126 -2.13 13.78 24.99
CA ILE A 126 -2.82 13.95 26.27
C ILE A 126 -4.25 14.44 26.07
N ASN A 127 -4.48 15.42 25.19
CA ASN A 127 -5.80 16.04 25.05
C ASN A 127 -6.74 15.26 24.13
N ARG A 128 -6.22 14.47 23.18
CA ARG A 128 -7.01 13.66 22.23
C ARG A 128 -8.29 14.37 21.72
N PRO A 129 -8.20 15.47 20.94
CA PRO A 129 -9.34 16.30 20.60
C PRO A 129 -10.38 15.55 19.76
N ALA A 130 -11.66 15.83 20.00
CA ALA A 130 -12.76 15.47 19.12
C ALA A 130 -12.75 16.41 17.90
N LEU A 131 -12.10 15.98 16.81
CA LEU A 131 -11.73 16.86 15.68
C LEU A 131 -12.91 17.53 14.98
N GLY A 132 -14.09 16.93 15.02
CA GLY A 132 -15.29 17.52 14.44
C GLY A 132 -15.90 18.66 15.24
N ASN A 133 -15.61 18.76 16.55
CA ASN A 133 -16.19 19.77 17.48
C ASN A 133 -15.13 20.67 18.09
N PHE A 134 -14.00 20.11 18.54
CA PHE A 134 -12.98 20.79 19.31
C PHE A 134 -11.57 20.53 18.75
N PRO A 135 -11.33 20.78 17.43
CA PRO A 135 -9.98 20.65 16.89
C PRO A 135 -9.04 21.64 17.60
N SER A 136 -7.76 21.28 17.68
CA SER A 136 -6.74 22.23 18.16
C SER A 136 -6.60 23.41 17.20
N ALA A 137 -6.19 24.57 17.70
CA ALA A 137 -6.03 25.78 16.89
C ALA A 137 -5.05 25.59 15.73
N ASP A 138 -4.07 24.70 15.89
CA ASP A 138 -3.04 24.36 14.90
C ASP A 138 -3.43 23.21 13.94
N TRP A 139 -4.64 22.61 14.10
CA TRP A 139 -5.05 21.45 13.30
C TRP A 139 -4.99 21.70 11.79
N ALA A 140 -5.43 22.87 11.33
CA ALA A 140 -5.34 23.22 9.91
C ALA A 140 -3.88 23.27 9.42
N GLN A 141 -2.94 23.74 10.25
CA GLN A 141 -1.52 23.76 9.93
C GLN A 141 -0.92 22.36 9.90
N ILE A 142 -1.27 21.50 10.87
CA ILE A 142 -0.85 20.08 10.89
C ILE A 142 -1.30 19.37 9.61
N LEU A 143 -2.55 19.58 9.18
CA LEU A 143 -3.05 19.02 7.93
C LEU A 143 -2.27 19.53 6.72
N LYS A 144 -2.08 20.84 6.59
CA LYS A 144 -1.41 21.48 5.44
C LYS A 144 0.06 21.10 5.30
N THR A 145 0.79 20.98 6.41
CA THR A 145 2.23 20.66 6.40
C THR A 145 2.53 19.16 6.37
N GLY A 146 1.54 18.33 6.67
CA GLY A 146 1.63 16.88 6.68
C GLY A 146 0.67 16.24 5.68
N VAL A 147 -0.51 15.87 6.12
CA VAL A 147 -1.46 15.05 5.36
C VAL A 147 -1.77 15.62 3.97
N LEU A 148 -2.07 16.91 3.85
CA LEU A 148 -2.38 17.55 2.57
C LEU A 148 -1.14 17.80 1.70
N LYS A 149 0.06 17.83 2.27
CA LYS A 149 1.30 17.88 1.49
C LYS A 149 1.49 16.62 0.63
N ALA A 150 0.98 15.50 1.11
CA ALA A 150 0.99 14.22 0.40
C ALA A 150 -0.23 14.03 -0.53
N ALA A 151 -1.15 14.97 -0.60
CA ALA A 151 -2.39 14.81 -1.35
C ALA A 151 -2.13 14.54 -2.85
N PRO A 152 -2.84 13.58 -3.47
CA PRO A 152 -2.76 13.39 -4.91
C PRO A 152 -3.20 14.64 -5.67
N LYS A 153 -2.62 14.87 -6.84
CA LYS A 153 -2.93 16.05 -7.66
C LYS A 153 -4.42 16.17 -7.94
N GLY A 154 -4.99 17.33 -7.61
CA GLY A 154 -6.41 17.64 -7.80
C GLY A 154 -7.32 17.16 -6.67
N LEU A 155 -6.77 16.62 -5.58
CA LEU A 155 -7.52 16.18 -4.39
C LEU A 155 -7.03 16.95 -3.17
N ASP A 156 -7.43 18.20 -3.05
CA ASP A 156 -6.91 19.18 -2.09
C ASP A 156 -7.65 19.20 -0.73
N GLN A 157 -8.58 18.28 -0.54
CA GLN A 157 -9.34 18.12 0.69
C GLN A 157 -9.13 16.72 1.28
N VAL A 158 -9.29 16.59 2.60
CA VAL A 158 -9.13 15.33 3.31
C VAL A 158 -10.20 15.14 4.38
N PHE A 159 -10.65 13.90 4.53
CA PHE A 159 -11.34 13.41 5.71
C PHE A 159 -10.39 12.44 6.43
N THR A 160 -10.11 12.68 7.71
CA THR A 160 -9.22 11.82 8.50
C THR A 160 -9.99 10.72 9.21
N ALA A 161 -9.37 9.54 9.34
CA ALA A 161 -9.93 8.33 9.92
C ALA A 161 -8.89 7.62 10.80
N MET A 162 -9.26 6.48 11.42
CA MET A 162 -8.39 5.76 12.36
C MET A 162 -7.60 4.62 11.71
N ALA A 163 -8.16 3.99 10.67
CA ALA A 163 -7.57 2.83 9.97
C ALA A 163 -8.07 2.75 8.53
N GLY A 164 -7.45 1.88 7.69
CA GLY A 164 -7.86 1.72 6.30
C GLY A 164 -9.30 1.25 6.11
N SER A 165 -9.80 0.38 6.99
CA SER A 165 -11.21 -0.06 6.96
C SER A 165 -12.17 1.10 7.20
N ASP A 166 -11.86 1.96 8.18
CA ASP A 166 -12.62 3.16 8.51
C ASP A 166 -12.55 4.20 7.38
N ALA A 167 -11.38 4.39 6.79
CA ALA A 167 -11.20 5.27 5.63
C ALA A 167 -12.08 4.85 4.45
N ASN A 168 -12.14 3.56 4.12
CA ASN A 168 -12.99 3.03 3.07
C ASN A 168 -14.47 3.19 3.41
N GLU A 169 -14.92 2.87 4.63
CA GLU A 169 -16.31 3.03 5.05
C GLU A 169 -16.78 4.49 4.98
N THR A 170 -15.94 5.42 5.44
CA THR A 170 -16.28 6.84 5.38
C THR A 170 -16.30 7.36 3.95
N ALA A 171 -15.43 6.87 3.05
CA ALA A 171 -15.49 7.16 1.63
C ALA A 171 -16.79 6.61 0.98
N TYR A 172 -17.23 5.41 1.36
CA TYR A 172 -18.51 4.85 0.88
C TYR A 172 -19.71 5.67 1.37
N LYS A 173 -19.70 6.08 2.64
CA LYS A 173 -20.74 6.98 3.17
C LYS A 173 -20.81 8.31 2.40
N ALA A 174 -19.65 8.91 2.09
CA ALA A 174 -19.57 10.11 1.25
C ALA A 174 -20.17 9.86 -0.14
N ALA A 175 -19.87 8.72 -0.75
CA ALA A 175 -20.40 8.34 -2.05
C ALA A 175 -21.92 8.18 -2.02
N PHE A 176 -22.48 7.52 -1.00
CA PHE A 176 -23.94 7.38 -0.85
C PHE A 176 -24.64 8.72 -0.64
N MET A 177 -24.07 9.57 0.20
CA MET A 177 -24.62 10.92 0.43
C MET A 177 -24.58 11.76 -0.84
N TYR A 178 -23.48 11.73 -1.58
CA TYR A 178 -23.34 12.43 -2.85
C TYR A 178 -24.35 11.91 -3.90
N TYR A 179 -24.48 10.59 -4.05
CA TYR A 179 -25.44 9.98 -4.98
C TYR A 179 -26.87 10.45 -4.69
N ARG A 180 -27.27 10.45 -3.43
CA ARG A 180 -28.60 10.91 -3.01
C ARG A 180 -28.79 12.42 -3.18
N GLN A 181 -27.76 13.22 -2.97
CA GLN A 181 -27.78 14.66 -3.24
C GLN A 181 -28.07 14.93 -4.74
N GLN A 182 -27.41 14.20 -5.64
CA GLN A 182 -27.66 14.34 -7.07
C GLN A 182 -29.12 13.96 -7.43
N GLN A 183 -29.64 12.91 -6.83
CA GLN A 183 -31.06 12.51 -7.05
C GLN A 183 -32.06 13.55 -6.53
N ARG A 184 -31.76 14.23 -5.43
CA ARG A 184 -32.60 15.30 -4.88
C ARG A 184 -32.49 16.63 -5.66
N GLY A 185 -31.56 16.76 -6.57
CA GLY A 185 -31.35 17.97 -7.37
C GLY A 185 -30.30 18.93 -6.85
N GLY A 186 -29.53 18.57 -5.82
CA GLY A 186 -28.37 19.33 -5.36
C GLY A 186 -28.00 19.16 -3.88
N HIS A 187 -26.89 19.82 -3.51
CA HIS A 187 -26.31 19.73 -2.17
C HIS A 187 -27.21 20.35 -1.10
N ASP A 188 -27.88 21.46 -1.41
CA ASP A 188 -28.63 22.30 -0.46
C ASP A 188 -30.11 21.94 -0.39
N VAL A 189 -30.54 20.89 -1.09
CA VAL A 189 -31.93 20.44 -1.05
C VAL A 189 -32.21 19.73 0.27
N GLU A 190 -33.24 20.19 0.99
CA GLU A 190 -33.62 19.64 2.29
C GLU A 190 -34.22 18.23 2.14
N PHE A 191 -34.21 17.49 3.26
CA PHE A 191 -34.84 16.17 3.33
C PHE A 191 -36.35 16.29 3.46
N THR A 192 -37.06 15.35 2.86
CA THR A 192 -38.49 15.22 3.06
C THR A 192 -38.82 14.61 4.41
N GLU A 193 -40.03 14.87 4.92
CA GLU A 193 -40.49 14.26 6.19
C GLU A 193 -40.49 12.72 6.08
N GLU A 194 -40.88 12.16 4.91
CA GLU A 194 -40.80 10.72 4.67
C GLU A 194 -39.37 10.17 4.76
N GLU A 195 -38.39 10.87 4.18
CA GLU A 195 -36.98 10.47 4.33
C GLU A 195 -36.53 10.48 5.79
N LEU A 196 -36.95 11.49 6.57
CA LEU A 196 -36.61 11.61 8.00
C LEU A 196 -37.24 10.49 8.84
N GLN A 197 -38.49 10.14 8.58
CA GLN A 197 -39.20 9.08 9.31
C GLN A 197 -38.69 7.67 8.93
N THR A 198 -38.55 7.40 7.64
CA THR A 198 -38.16 6.06 7.15
C THR A 198 -36.71 5.73 7.48
N THR A 199 -35.81 6.72 7.55
CA THR A 199 -34.41 6.48 7.96
C THR A 199 -34.31 5.96 9.40
N MET A 200 -35.18 6.41 10.28
CA MET A 200 -35.22 5.94 11.69
C MET A 200 -35.70 4.49 11.82
N ALA A 201 -36.40 3.99 10.81
CA ALA A 201 -36.84 2.60 10.70
C ALA A 201 -35.90 1.74 9.83
N ASN A 202 -34.75 2.26 9.37
CA ASN A 202 -33.83 1.63 8.41
C ASN A 202 -34.49 1.25 7.08
N GLN A 203 -35.43 2.07 6.62
CA GLN A 203 -36.22 1.80 5.42
C GLN A 203 -36.03 2.89 4.34
N SER A 204 -36.27 2.50 3.09
CA SER A 204 -36.33 3.44 1.97
C SER A 204 -37.57 4.35 2.10
N PRO A 205 -37.52 5.62 1.63
CA PRO A 205 -36.41 6.26 0.90
C PRO A 205 -35.28 6.84 1.77
N GLY A 206 -35.45 6.99 3.09
CA GLY A 206 -34.46 7.59 3.98
C GLY A 206 -33.18 6.73 4.13
N SER A 207 -33.33 5.41 4.19
CA SER A 207 -32.22 4.43 4.14
C SER A 207 -32.28 3.66 2.82
N PRO A 208 -31.72 4.22 1.71
CA PRO A 208 -31.87 3.64 0.38
C PRO A 208 -31.02 2.40 0.17
N GLN A 209 -31.49 1.52 -0.72
CA GLN A 209 -30.72 0.36 -1.20
C GLN A 209 -29.73 0.84 -2.27
N LEU A 210 -28.50 1.18 -1.84
CA LEU A 210 -27.40 1.57 -2.72
C LEU A 210 -26.24 0.59 -2.58
N SER A 211 -25.34 0.56 -3.57
CA SER A 211 -24.23 -0.37 -3.59
C SER A 211 -22.89 0.27 -3.94
N ILE A 212 -21.81 -0.43 -3.54
CA ILE A 212 -20.43 -0.17 -3.96
C ILE A 212 -19.97 -1.37 -4.78
N LEU A 213 -19.56 -1.13 -6.03
CA LEU A 213 -18.98 -2.16 -6.87
C LEU A 213 -17.52 -2.38 -6.49
N SER A 214 -17.15 -3.62 -6.20
CA SER A 214 -15.78 -4.05 -5.93
C SER A 214 -15.33 -5.15 -6.90
N PHE A 215 -14.12 -5.67 -6.74
CA PHE A 215 -13.60 -6.71 -7.62
C PHE A 215 -13.41 -8.04 -6.89
N ARG A 216 -13.50 -9.16 -7.62
CA ARG A 216 -13.12 -10.48 -7.11
C ARG A 216 -11.67 -10.44 -6.62
N SER A 217 -11.40 -11.09 -5.51
CA SER A 217 -10.11 -11.08 -4.80
C SER A 217 -9.70 -9.75 -4.17
N ALA A 218 -10.52 -8.69 -4.20
CA ALA A 218 -10.21 -7.42 -3.55
C ALA A 218 -10.19 -7.51 -2.02
N PHE A 219 -9.45 -6.59 -1.39
CA PHE A 219 -9.44 -6.43 0.06
C PHE A 219 -9.49 -4.94 0.44
N HIS A 220 -10.59 -4.52 1.06
CA HIS A 220 -10.82 -3.13 1.46
C HIS A 220 -11.04 -2.93 2.96
N GLY A 221 -10.89 -3.97 3.76
CA GLY A 221 -11.04 -3.94 5.21
C GLY A 221 -12.03 -4.96 5.77
N ARG A 222 -12.30 -4.88 7.08
CA ARG A 222 -13.09 -5.85 7.83
C ARG A 222 -14.21 -5.25 8.70
N LEU A 223 -14.53 -3.94 8.58
CA LEU A 223 -15.77 -3.38 9.09
C LEU A 223 -16.92 -3.72 8.14
N PHE A 224 -18.18 -3.59 8.51
CA PHE A 224 -19.32 -4.12 7.75
C PHE A 224 -19.36 -3.71 6.28
N GLY A 225 -19.20 -2.43 5.96
CA GLY A 225 -19.18 -1.94 4.57
C GLY A 225 -17.89 -2.33 3.85
N SER A 226 -16.73 -2.12 4.47
CA SER A 226 -15.45 -2.50 3.89
C SER A 226 -15.30 -4.02 3.76
N LEU A 227 -15.89 -4.82 4.67
CA LEU A 227 -15.96 -6.28 4.55
C LEU A 227 -16.88 -6.71 3.40
N SER A 228 -17.97 -5.97 3.15
CA SER A 228 -18.87 -6.26 2.03
C SER A 228 -18.20 -6.08 0.67
N THR A 229 -17.20 -5.21 0.56
CA THR A 229 -16.34 -5.05 -0.64
C THR A 229 -15.10 -5.95 -0.62
N THR A 230 -14.72 -6.55 0.52
CA THR A 230 -13.63 -7.52 0.61
C THR A 230 -14.06 -8.89 0.06
N ARG A 231 -13.26 -9.42 -0.88
CA ARG A 231 -13.54 -10.67 -1.64
C ARG A 231 -12.33 -11.61 -1.69
N SER A 232 -11.31 -11.38 -0.86
CA SER A 232 -10.03 -12.09 -0.93
C SER A 232 -10.05 -13.49 -0.34
N LYS A 233 -10.71 -13.70 0.82
CA LYS A 233 -10.78 -15.00 1.50
C LYS A 233 -12.12 -15.18 2.21
N ALA A 234 -12.70 -16.37 2.13
CA ALA A 234 -13.96 -16.71 2.80
C ALA A 234 -13.88 -16.54 4.32
N ILE A 235 -12.75 -16.95 4.92
CA ILE A 235 -12.54 -16.88 6.39
C ILE A 235 -12.68 -15.47 6.97
N HIS A 236 -12.53 -14.43 6.17
CA HIS A 236 -12.73 -13.05 6.63
C HIS A 236 -14.19 -12.68 6.86
N LYS A 237 -15.14 -13.46 6.29
CA LYS A 237 -16.55 -13.08 6.12
C LYS A 237 -17.55 -14.08 6.70
N LEU A 238 -17.11 -15.29 6.99
CA LEU A 238 -18.01 -16.35 7.49
C LEU A 238 -18.77 -15.86 8.73
N ASP A 239 -20.06 -16.16 8.81
CA ASP A 239 -20.99 -15.82 9.88
C ASP A 239 -21.25 -14.33 10.13
N ILE A 240 -20.76 -13.44 9.23
CA ILE A 240 -20.93 -12.00 9.33
C ILE A 240 -21.91 -11.52 8.26
N PRO A 241 -23.00 -10.82 8.61
CA PRO A 241 -23.91 -10.21 7.64
C PRO A 241 -23.18 -9.26 6.70
N ALA A 242 -23.57 -9.23 5.44
CA ALA A 242 -22.97 -8.38 4.41
C ALA A 242 -24.03 -7.69 3.57
N PHE A 243 -23.69 -6.52 3.04
CA PHE A 243 -24.51 -5.84 2.05
C PHE A 243 -24.48 -6.58 0.71
N ASP A 244 -25.62 -6.60 0.02
CA ASP A 244 -25.74 -7.15 -1.33
C ASP A 244 -25.21 -6.15 -2.36
N TRP A 245 -23.89 -6.18 -2.55
CA TRP A 245 -23.15 -5.29 -3.43
C TRP A 245 -22.45 -6.06 -4.55
N PRO A 246 -22.40 -5.51 -5.78
CA PRO A 246 -21.87 -6.21 -6.94
C PRO A 246 -20.35 -6.40 -6.88
N GLN A 247 -19.89 -7.47 -7.54
CA GLN A 247 -18.48 -7.72 -7.76
C GLN A 247 -18.19 -8.01 -9.23
N ALA A 248 -17.18 -7.34 -9.78
CA ALA A 248 -16.68 -7.57 -11.13
C ALA A 248 -15.40 -8.42 -11.12
N THR A 249 -15.05 -8.97 -12.27
CA THR A 249 -13.78 -9.66 -12.47
C THR A 249 -12.63 -8.65 -12.57
N PHE A 250 -11.56 -8.83 -11.77
CA PHE A 250 -10.32 -8.08 -11.96
C PHE A 250 -9.52 -8.69 -13.13
N PRO A 251 -8.98 -7.90 -14.07
CA PRO A 251 -8.33 -8.45 -15.24
C PRO A 251 -7.00 -9.11 -14.87
N LYS A 252 -6.85 -10.37 -15.25
CA LYS A 252 -5.52 -10.93 -15.48
C LYS A 252 -5.15 -10.55 -16.91
N LEU A 253 -3.96 -10.11 -17.17
CA LEU A 253 -3.40 -9.43 -18.35
C LEU A 253 -4.08 -9.60 -19.76
N LYS A 254 -4.91 -10.60 -19.98
CA LYS A 254 -5.51 -10.93 -21.28
C LYS A 254 -7.02 -10.65 -21.47
N ARG A 255 -7.75 -10.14 -20.43
CA ARG A 255 -9.22 -10.02 -20.49
C ARG A 255 -9.77 -8.62 -20.17
N ARG A 256 -8.95 -7.58 -20.33
CA ARG A 256 -9.28 -6.19 -19.97
C ARG A 256 -10.66 -5.73 -20.46
N GLN A 257 -10.91 -5.85 -21.75
CA GLN A 257 -12.14 -5.33 -22.37
C GLN A 257 -13.39 -6.02 -21.80
N ARG A 258 -13.37 -7.34 -21.63
CA ARG A 258 -14.49 -8.09 -21.04
C ARG A 258 -14.75 -7.67 -19.59
N CYS A 259 -13.70 -7.41 -18.81
CA CYS A 259 -13.85 -6.95 -17.42
C CYS A 259 -14.47 -5.55 -17.37
N LEU A 260 -14.08 -4.64 -18.27
CA LEU A 260 -14.67 -3.30 -18.38
C LEU A 260 -16.14 -3.37 -18.81
N GLN A 261 -16.50 -4.23 -19.75
CA GLN A 261 -17.89 -4.48 -20.14
C GLN A 261 -18.72 -5.02 -18.98
N GLU A 262 -18.17 -5.95 -18.17
CA GLU A 262 -18.83 -6.47 -16.97
C GLU A 262 -19.08 -5.34 -15.94
N VAL A 263 -18.09 -4.47 -15.69
CA VAL A 263 -18.26 -3.32 -14.81
C VAL A 263 -19.38 -2.41 -15.28
N GLU A 264 -19.37 -2.03 -16.56
CA GLU A 264 -20.39 -1.12 -17.12
C GLU A 264 -21.79 -1.75 -17.07
N ARG A 265 -21.91 -3.04 -17.37
CA ARG A 265 -23.17 -3.78 -17.25
C ARG A 265 -23.67 -3.78 -15.80
N LEU A 266 -22.81 -4.08 -14.82
CA LEU A 266 -23.18 -4.07 -13.40
C LEU A 266 -23.63 -2.68 -12.94
N ILE A 267 -22.98 -1.61 -13.38
CA ILE A 267 -23.39 -0.23 -13.06
C ILE A 267 -24.81 0.05 -13.57
N LYS A 268 -25.17 -0.44 -14.76
CA LYS A 268 -26.46 -0.15 -15.42
C LYS A 268 -27.60 -1.06 -14.98
N GLU A 269 -27.28 -2.32 -14.65
CA GLU A 269 -28.30 -3.37 -14.53
C GLU A 269 -28.41 -3.98 -13.13
N TYR A 270 -27.48 -3.66 -12.20
CA TYR A 270 -27.56 -4.22 -10.85
C TYR A 270 -28.77 -3.64 -10.10
N HIS A 271 -29.53 -4.49 -9.42
CA HIS A 271 -30.79 -4.11 -8.79
C HIS A 271 -30.64 -3.04 -7.69
N ASN A 272 -29.48 -2.99 -7.00
CA ASN A 272 -29.13 -1.91 -6.08
C ASN A 272 -28.23 -0.90 -6.83
N PRO A 273 -28.66 0.34 -7.09
CA PRO A 273 -27.88 1.31 -7.85
C PRO A 273 -26.45 1.47 -7.31
N VAL A 274 -25.47 1.49 -8.21
CA VAL A 274 -24.06 1.61 -7.86
C VAL A 274 -23.71 3.09 -7.66
N ALA A 275 -23.34 3.47 -6.43
CA ALA A 275 -22.92 4.84 -6.11
C ALA A 275 -21.43 5.07 -6.37
N ALA A 276 -20.60 4.03 -6.22
CA ALA A 276 -19.16 4.11 -6.49
C ALA A 276 -18.57 2.75 -6.91
N VAL A 277 -17.44 2.82 -7.61
CA VAL A 277 -16.54 1.70 -7.88
C VAL A 277 -15.30 1.89 -7.03
N VAL A 278 -14.89 0.86 -6.26
CA VAL A 278 -13.64 0.85 -5.48
C VAL A 278 -12.66 -0.17 -6.05
N VAL A 279 -11.38 0.24 -6.17
CA VAL A 279 -10.31 -0.62 -6.71
C VAL A 279 -8.99 -0.39 -6.01
N GLU A 280 -8.22 -1.48 -5.78
CA GLU A 280 -6.81 -1.40 -5.39
C GLU A 280 -5.94 -1.24 -6.66
N PRO A 281 -4.88 -0.42 -6.66
CA PRO A 281 -3.90 -0.38 -7.76
C PRO A 281 -3.27 -1.73 -8.05
N ILE A 282 -2.96 -2.47 -6.99
CA ILE A 282 -2.49 -3.85 -7.01
C ILE A 282 -3.32 -4.59 -5.97
N GLN A 283 -4.05 -5.64 -6.36
CA GLN A 283 -4.83 -6.44 -5.41
C GLN A 283 -3.91 -7.21 -4.48
N SER A 284 -3.54 -6.57 -3.38
CA SER A 284 -2.46 -7.01 -2.52
C SER A 284 -2.78 -8.31 -1.77
N GLU A 285 -3.84 -8.34 -0.97
CA GLU A 285 -4.24 -9.52 -0.18
C GLU A 285 -4.83 -10.64 -1.07
N GLY A 286 -5.33 -10.27 -2.23
CA GLY A 286 -5.88 -11.19 -3.22
C GLY A 286 -4.86 -11.95 -4.05
N GLY A 287 -3.56 -11.75 -3.81
CA GLY A 287 -2.48 -12.45 -4.49
C GLY A 287 -1.59 -11.56 -5.37
N ASP A 288 -1.44 -10.29 -5.05
CA ASP A 288 -0.66 -9.30 -5.79
C ASP A 288 -1.02 -9.27 -7.29
N ASN A 289 -2.31 -9.17 -7.59
CA ASN A 289 -2.79 -9.12 -8.97
C ASN A 289 -2.60 -7.72 -9.56
N HIS A 290 -1.96 -7.65 -10.72
CA HIS A 290 -1.71 -6.42 -11.45
C HIS A 290 -2.65 -6.27 -12.64
N ALA A 291 -2.99 -5.00 -12.98
CA ALA A 291 -3.70 -4.64 -14.18
C ALA A 291 -2.93 -3.57 -14.97
N SER A 292 -3.27 -3.41 -16.25
CA SER A 292 -2.61 -2.40 -17.09
C SER A 292 -3.15 -0.99 -16.81
N PRO A 293 -2.36 0.08 -17.01
CA PRO A 293 -2.84 1.46 -16.92
C PRO A 293 -4.10 1.71 -17.75
N ALA A 294 -4.19 1.11 -18.94
CA ALA A 294 -5.35 1.22 -19.80
C ALA A 294 -6.64 0.57 -19.23
N PHE A 295 -6.54 -0.36 -18.28
CA PHE A 295 -7.70 -0.85 -17.55
C PHE A 295 -8.24 0.22 -16.59
N PHE A 296 -7.38 0.85 -15.84
CA PHE A 296 -7.76 1.87 -14.88
C PHE A 296 -8.28 3.14 -15.57
N GLN A 297 -7.69 3.52 -16.71
CA GLN A 297 -8.26 4.59 -17.55
C GLN A 297 -9.67 4.21 -18.03
N GLY A 298 -9.87 2.97 -18.48
CA GLY A 298 -11.20 2.49 -18.87
C GLY A 298 -12.21 2.49 -17.70
N LEU A 299 -11.79 2.16 -16.48
CA LEU A 299 -12.63 2.29 -15.28
C LEU A 299 -13.01 3.76 -15.03
N ARG A 300 -12.04 4.68 -15.13
CA ARG A 300 -12.30 6.12 -14.97
C ARG A 300 -13.29 6.64 -16.00
N ASP A 301 -13.14 6.22 -17.25
CA ASP A 301 -14.04 6.63 -18.33
C ASP A 301 -15.47 6.09 -18.11
N ILE A 302 -15.61 4.83 -17.68
CA ILE A 302 -16.89 4.19 -17.37
C ILE A 302 -17.57 4.91 -16.20
N THR A 303 -16.87 5.11 -15.09
CA THR A 303 -17.44 5.75 -13.90
C THR A 303 -17.88 7.17 -14.20
N LYS A 304 -17.09 7.95 -14.94
CA LYS A 304 -17.39 9.32 -15.31
C LYS A 304 -18.65 9.43 -16.19
N ARG A 305 -18.77 8.62 -17.26
CA ARG A 305 -19.94 8.68 -18.16
C ARG A 305 -21.24 8.17 -17.56
N ASN A 306 -21.14 7.36 -16.48
CA ASN A 306 -22.31 6.85 -15.77
C ASN A 306 -22.63 7.61 -14.46
N ASN A 307 -21.94 8.72 -14.17
CA ASN A 307 -22.07 9.51 -12.94
C ASN A 307 -21.89 8.67 -11.66
N VAL A 308 -20.99 7.70 -11.69
CA VAL A 308 -20.58 6.86 -10.56
C VAL A 308 -19.22 7.32 -10.08
N LEU A 309 -19.01 7.38 -8.76
CA LEU A 309 -17.72 7.81 -8.21
C LEU A 309 -16.65 6.73 -8.38
N PHE A 310 -15.40 7.16 -8.56
CA PHE A 310 -14.23 6.29 -8.66
C PHE A 310 -13.36 6.46 -7.44
N ILE A 311 -13.28 5.40 -6.60
CA ILE A 311 -12.50 5.35 -5.36
C ILE A 311 -11.28 4.47 -5.61
N VAL A 312 -10.09 5.01 -5.36
CA VAL A 312 -8.82 4.24 -5.41
C VAL A 312 -8.35 3.96 -3.99
N ASP A 313 -8.24 2.67 -3.67
CA ASP A 313 -7.76 2.21 -2.37
C ASP A 313 -6.23 2.06 -2.39
N GLU A 314 -5.54 3.08 -1.92
CA GLU A 314 -4.08 3.14 -1.77
C GLU A 314 -3.59 2.73 -0.37
N VAL A 315 -4.44 2.13 0.44
CA VAL A 315 -4.10 1.74 1.82
C VAL A 315 -2.83 0.89 1.89
N GLN A 316 -2.59 0.01 0.93
CA GLN A 316 -1.37 -0.79 0.93
C GLN A 316 -0.30 -0.31 -0.04
N THR A 317 -0.69 0.21 -1.18
CA THR A 317 0.19 0.59 -2.29
C THR A 317 0.79 1.98 -2.15
N GLY A 318 0.12 2.87 -1.47
CA GLY A 318 0.52 4.27 -1.31
C GLY A 318 1.75 4.51 -0.45
N VAL A 319 2.19 5.75 -0.44
CA VAL A 319 3.34 6.25 0.33
C VAL A 319 4.65 5.59 -0.12
N GLY A 320 4.96 5.65 -1.42
CA GLY A 320 6.28 5.38 -1.98
C GLY A 320 6.59 3.93 -2.38
N ALA A 321 5.82 2.93 -1.93
CA ALA A 321 6.16 1.50 -2.07
C ALA A 321 6.37 1.02 -3.51
N THR A 322 5.74 1.68 -4.49
CA THR A 322 5.80 1.29 -5.91
C THR A 322 6.78 2.11 -6.74
N GLY A 323 7.64 2.92 -6.09
CA GLY A 323 8.54 3.85 -6.79
C GLY A 323 7.83 5.10 -7.35
N LYS A 324 6.58 5.30 -6.95
CA LYS A 324 5.80 6.53 -7.02
C LYS A 324 5.19 6.77 -5.66
N PHE A 325 4.91 8.03 -5.29
CA PHE A 325 4.29 8.30 -3.98
C PHE A 325 2.92 7.64 -3.86
N TRP A 326 2.09 7.77 -4.89
CA TRP A 326 0.84 7.02 -5.06
C TRP A 326 0.95 6.05 -6.24
N ALA A 327 0.52 4.80 -6.06
CA ALA A 327 0.62 3.79 -7.10
C ALA A 327 -0.22 4.12 -8.34
N HIS A 328 -1.35 4.81 -8.17
CA HIS A 328 -2.18 5.23 -9.31
C HIS A 328 -1.50 6.28 -10.20
N ASP A 329 -0.40 6.93 -9.77
CA ASP A 329 0.40 7.81 -10.63
C ASP A 329 1.03 7.06 -11.82
N HIS A 330 1.21 5.74 -11.70
CA HIS A 330 1.64 4.91 -12.83
C HIS A 330 0.62 4.82 -13.98
N TRP A 331 -0.64 5.19 -13.73
CA TRP A 331 -1.72 5.04 -14.72
C TRP A 331 -1.81 6.23 -15.68
N ASN A 332 -1.31 7.39 -15.30
CA ASN A 332 -1.40 8.66 -16.06
C ASN A 332 -2.84 8.97 -16.49
N LEU A 333 -3.78 8.90 -15.54
CA LEU A 333 -5.20 9.14 -15.80
C LEU A 333 -5.44 10.54 -16.39
N THR A 334 -6.36 10.65 -17.33
CA THR A 334 -6.78 11.93 -17.95
C THR A 334 -7.51 12.84 -16.97
N THR A 335 -8.17 12.27 -15.97
CA THR A 335 -8.79 12.99 -14.85
C THR A 335 -8.53 12.22 -13.57
N PRO A 336 -8.30 12.90 -12.42
CA PRO A 336 -8.02 12.21 -11.15
C PRO A 336 -9.18 11.31 -10.72
N PRO A 337 -8.94 10.35 -9.81
CA PRO A 337 -10.01 9.67 -9.08
C PRO A 337 -10.87 10.68 -8.32
N ASP A 338 -12.09 10.29 -7.95
CA ASP A 338 -12.95 11.15 -7.13
C ASP A 338 -12.51 11.12 -5.65
N MET A 339 -12.05 9.96 -5.19
CA MET A 339 -11.48 9.77 -3.85
C MET A 339 -10.29 8.81 -3.88
N VAL A 340 -9.31 9.04 -3.00
CA VAL A 340 -8.16 8.15 -2.76
C VAL A 340 -8.08 7.87 -1.28
N THR A 341 -8.28 6.62 -0.86
CA THR A 341 -8.15 6.21 0.54
C THR A 341 -6.72 5.81 0.86
N PHE A 342 -6.26 6.12 2.07
CA PHE A 342 -4.90 5.87 2.53
C PHE A 342 -4.84 5.42 3.99
N SER A 343 -3.80 4.65 4.34
CA SER A 343 -3.47 4.25 5.71
C SER A 343 -2.07 3.59 5.73
N LYS A 344 -1.88 2.55 6.57
CA LYS A 344 -0.64 1.74 6.66
C LYS A 344 0.63 2.59 6.76
N LYS A 345 1.41 2.75 5.67
CA LYS A 345 2.68 3.51 5.66
C LYS A 345 2.52 4.98 6.08
N ALA A 346 1.35 5.55 5.90
CA ALA A 346 1.04 6.88 6.44
C ALA A 346 0.96 6.90 7.98
N GLN A 347 0.81 5.75 8.64
CA GLN A 347 0.55 5.58 10.08
C GLN A 347 -0.60 6.44 10.63
N THR A 348 -1.38 7.00 9.75
CA THR A 348 -2.69 7.64 9.93
C THR A 348 -3.61 7.13 8.83
N ALA A 349 -4.86 7.57 8.79
CA ALA A 349 -5.80 7.11 7.77
C ALA A 349 -6.75 8.23 7.33
N GLY A 350 -7.40 8.01 6.19
CA GLY A 350 -8.40 8.92 5.66
C GLY A 350 -8.62 8.71 4.17
N TYR A 351 -9.30 9.68 3.57
CA TYR A 351 -9.39 9.77 2.12
C TYR A 351 -9.24 11.22 1.65
N TYR A 352 -8.56 11.39 0.52
CA TYR A 352 -8.46 12.65 -0.21
C TYR A 352 -9.60 12.77 -1.22
N TYR A 353 -10.05 13.99 -1.48
CA TYR A 353 -11.07 14.31 -2.49
C TYR A 353 -10.90 15.76 -2.97
N GLY A 354 -11.36 16.04 -4.20
CA GLY A 354 -11.26 17.40 -4.79
C GLY A 354 -12.60 18.09 -4.95
N ASN A 355 -13.71 17.33 -5.07
CA ASN A 355 -15.04 17.89 -5.25
C ASN A 355 -15.67 18.28 -3.89
N PRO A 356 -15.92 19.60 -3.62
CA PRO A 356 -16.53 20.04 -2.37
C PRO A 356 -17.91 19.44 -2.08
N ALA A 357 -18.66 19.03 -3.11
CA ALA A 357 -19.97 18.39 -2.96
C ALA A 357 -19.90 16.98 -2.32
N LEU A 358 -18.71 16.42 -2.15
CA LEU A 358 -18.49 15.19 -1.37
C LEU A 358 -18.48 15.43 0.14
N ARG A 359 -18.47 16.70 0.59
CA ARG A 359 -18.71 17.01 2.01
C ARG A 359 -20.18 16.76 2.33
N PRO A 360 -20.48 16.23 3.53
CA PRO A 360 -21.87 16.15 3.99
C PRO A 360 -22.54 17.52 4.02
N ASN A 361 -23.77 17.61 3.54
CA ASN A 361 -24.55 18.86 3.53
C ASN A 361 -25.10 19.28 4.88
N LYS A 362 -25.01 18.44 5.89
CA LYS A 362 -25.40 18.74 7.28
C LYS A 362 -24.32 18.23 8.24
N PRO A 363 -24.13 18.87 9.41
CA PRO A 363 -23.21 18.39 10.43
C PRO A 363 -23.61 17.00 10.93
N TYR A 364 -22.66 16.26 11.49
CA TYR A 364 -22.81 14.93 12.11
C TYR A 364 -23.20 13.78 11.17
N ARG A 365 -23.45 13.99 9.88
CA ARG A 365 -23.79 12.91 8.96
C ARG A 365 -22.65 11.93 8.71
N GLN A 366 -21.41 12.43 8.78
CA GLN A 366 -20.19 11.63 8.65
C GLN A 366 -19.27 11.99 9.83
N PHE A 367 -19.51 11.35 10.97
CA PHE A 367 -18.96 11.75 12.24
C PHE A 367 -18.69 10.54 13.12
N ASN A 368 -17.57 10.56 13.82
CA ASN A 368 -17.33 9.79 15.04
C ASN A 368 -16.58 10.68 16.02
N THR A 369 -16.44 10.26 17.28
CA THR A 369 -15.92 11.12 18.34
C THR A 369 -14.57 11.75 18.00
N TRP A 370 -13.64 10.98 17.42
CA TRP A 370 -12.29 11.49 17.17
C TRP A 370 -12.04 11.89 15.70
N MET A 371 -12.66 11.25 14.71
CA MET A 371 -12.50 11.56 13.29
C MET A 371 -11.03 11.55 12.80
N GLY A 372 -10.19 10.72 13.42
CA GLY A 372 -8.74 10.68 13.21
C GLY A 372 -7.95 10.89 14.49
N ASP A 373 -6.65 11.10 14.34
CA ASP A 373 -5.71 11.24 15.44
C ASP A 373 -4.62 12.26 15.10
N PRO A 374 -4.57 13.44 15.76
CA PRO A 374 -3.54 14.45 15.50
C PRO A 374 -2.12 13.95 15.76
N ALA A 375 -1.92 13.08 16.77
CA ALA A 375 -0.61 12.51 17.05
C ALA A 375 -0.12 11.67 15.85
N ARG A 376 -1.02 10.91 15.20
CA ARG A 376 -0.70 10.16 14.01
C ARG A 376 -0.49 11.05 12.78
N ALA A 377 -1.21 12.16 12.67
CA ALA A 377 -0.97 13.15 11.62
C ALA A 377 0.41 13.81 11.76
N LEU A 378 0.89 14.06 12.97
CA LEU A 378 2.24 14.55 13.28
C LEU A 378 3.31 13.51 12.88
N ILE A 379 3.10 12.25 13.20
CA ILE A 379 3.99 11.16 12.74
C ILE A 379 4.02 11.10 11.22
N PHE A 380 2.89 11.23 10.54
CA PHE A 380 2.87 11.22 9.07
C PHE A 380 3.62 12.42 8.46
N ARG A 381 3.53 13.60 9.09
CA ARG A 381 4.37 14.74 8.71
C ARG A 381 5.86 14.39 8.78
N GLY A 382 6.32 13.80 9.88
CA GLY A 382 7.71 13.35 10.02
C GLY A 382 8.10 12.25 9.01
N ILE A 383 7.18 11.34 8.67
CA ILE A 383 7.40 10.34 7.61
C ILE A 383 7.62 11.03 6.25
N ILE A 384 6.82 12.02 5.90
CA ILE A 384 6.96 12.78 4.64
C ILE A 384 8.30 13.52 4.62
N GLU A 385 8.68 14.14 5.73
CA GLU A 385 9.98 14.82 5.87
C GLU A 385 11.15 13.86 5.65
N GLU A 386 11.10 12.64 6.19
CA GLU A 386 12.12 11.61 5.95
C GLU A 386 12.13 11.11 4.50
N ILE A 387 10.97 10.89 3.90
CA ILE A 387 10.84 10.48 2.50
C ILE A 387 11.51 11.52 1.59
N GLU A 388 11.26 12.80 1.82
CA GLU A 388 11.85 13.89 1.05
C GLU A 388 13.35 14.06 1.32
N ARG A 389 13.75 14.06 2.59
CA ARG A 389 15.14 14.27 3.00
C ARG A 389 16.10 13.21 2.43
N LEU A 390 15.63 11.96 2.31
CA LEU A 390 16.41 10.80 1.87
C LEU A 390 16.09 10.37 0.43
N ASP A 391 15.22 11.08 -0.27
CA ASP A 391 14.71 10.72 -1.61
C ASP A 391 14.24 9.25 -1.70
N LEU A 392 13.43 8.84 -0.72
CA LEU A 392 13.09 7.43 -0.53
C LEU A 392 12.20 6.85 -1.63
N VAL A 393 11.45 7.67 -2.36
CA VAL A 393 10.63 7.21 -3.49
C VAL A 393 11.55 6.75 -4.63
N GLU A 394 12.58 7.53 -4.95
CA GLU A 394 13.56 7.18 -5.97
C GLU A 394 14.46 6.02 -5.52
N ASN A 395 14.90 6.01 -4.24
CA ASN A 395 15.58 4.85 -3.67
C ASN A 395 14.78 3.56 -3.85
N THR A 396 13.47 3.61 -3.57
CA THR A 396 12.57 2.45 -3.73
C THR A 396 12.46 2.01 -5.19
N ARG A 397 12.42 2.96 -6.13
CA ARG A 397 12.39 2.66 -7.56
C ARG A 397 13.67 1.95 -8.01
N ILE A 398 14.83 2.53 -7.71
CA ILE A 398 16.14 2.00 -8.10
C ILE A 398 16.39 0.64 -7.47
N THR A 399 16.17 0.53 -6.15
CA THR A 399 16.37 -0.72 -5.41
C THR A 399 15.39 -1.81 -5.87
N GLY A 400 14.16 -1.42 -6.22
CA GLY A 400 13.15 -2.32 -6.75
C GLY A 400 13.56 -2.93 -8.09
N ASP A 401 14.07 -2.12 -9.02
CA ASP A 401 14.58 -2.61 -10.32
C ASP A 401 15.77 -3.56 -10.13
N TYR A 402 16.70 -3.22 -9.23
CA TYR A 402 17.84 -4.07 -8.87
C TYR A 402 17.40 -5.42 -8.28
N LEU A 403 16.50 -5.38 -7.28
CA LEU A 403 15.96 -6.57 -6.62
C LEU A 403 15.20 -7.45 -7.60
N TYR A 404 14.37 -6.85 -8.48
CA TYR A 404 13.60 -7.58 -9.47
C TYR A 404 14.53 -8.35 -10.43
N ALA A 405 15.60 -7.72 -10.93
CA ALA A 405 16.58 -8.38 -11.78
C ALA A 405 17.29 -9.54 -11.05
N GLY A 406 17.54 -9.40 -9.73
CA GLY A 406 18.06 -10.48 -8.90
C GLY A 406 17.09 -11.67 -8.80
N LEU A 407 15.82 -11.39 -8.60
CA LEU A 407 14.77 -12.41 -8.55
C LEU A 407 14.53 -13.07 -9.92
N GLU A 408 14.66 -12.35 -11.04
CA GLU A 408 14.64 -12.96 -12.39
C GLU A 408 15.76 -14.00 -12.55
N ARG A 409 16.97 -13.73 -12.05
CA ARG A 409 18.07 -14.72 -12.08
C ARG A 409 17.78 -15.95 -11.21
N LEU A 410 17.22 -15.75 -10.02
CA LEU A 410 16.80 -16.87 -9.16
C LEU A 410 15.68 -17.67 -9.79
N ALA A 411 14.71 -17.02 -10.45
CA ALA A 411 13.62 -17.68 -11.16
C ALA A 411 14.11 -18.54 -12.33
N GLN A 412 15.17 -18.11 -13.04
CA GLN A 412 15.80 -18.91 -14.09
C GLN A 412 16.53 -20.13 -13.51
N LYS A 413 17.14 -19.98 -12.33
CA LYS A 413 17.90 -21.06 -11.67
C LYS A 413 17.02 -22.08 -10.95
N TYR A 414 15.85 -21.64 -10.41
CA TYR A 414 14.92 -22.44 -9.63
C TYR A 414 13.48 -22.29 -10.15
N PRO A 415 13.19 -22.64 -11.42
CA PRO A 415 11.90 -22.34 -12.06
C PRO A 415 10.70 -23.03 -11.37
N GLU A 416 10.91 -24.13 -10.68
CA GLU A 416 9.89 -24.86 -9.91
C GLU A 416 9.36 -24.08 -8.70
N HIS A 417 10.15 -23.12 -8.18
CA HIS A 417 9.80 -22.29 -7.04
C HIS A 417 9.35 -20.87 -7.42
N PHE A 418 9.52 -20.48 -8.69
CA PHE A 418 9.16 -19.14 -9.17
C PHE A 418 8.20 -19.22 -10.36
N GLN A 419 6.93 -19.03 -10.07
CA GLN A 419 5.90 -18.88 -11.10
C GLN A 419 5.37 -17.46 -11.07
N ASN A 420 5.05 -16.91 -12.24
CA ASN A 420 4.36 -15.62 -12.33
C ASN A 420 5.00 -14.51 -11.49
N LEU A 421 6.34 -14.33 -11.61
CA LEU A 421 7.06 -13.21 -11.01
C LEU A 421 6.49 -11.89 -11.56
N ARG A 422 6.11 -10.96 -10.69
CA ARG A 422 5.39 -9.73 -11.02
C ARG A 422 5.81 -8.57 -10.16
N GLY A 423 5.49 -7.34 -10.60
CA GLY A 423 5.89 -6.10 -9.93
C GLY A 423 7.10 -5.41 -10.59
N LYS A 424 7.46 -5.78 -11.84
CA LYS A 424 8.52 -5.09 -12.60
C LYS A 424 8.15 -3.61 -12.79
N GLY A 425 9.06 -2.70 -12.41
CA GLY A 425 8.81 -1.27 -12.45
C GLY A 425 7.80 -0.76 -11.42
N GLN A 426 7.50 -1.57 -10.38
CA GLN A 426 6.63 -1.21 -9.27
C GLN A 426 7.42 -1.11 -7.95
N GLY A 427 8.62 -0.52 -8.00
CA GLY A 427 9.51 -0.41 -6.86
C GLY A 427 9.75 -1.75 -6.19
N THR A 428 9.67 -1.78 -4.87
CA THR A 428 9.86 -3.02 -4.09
C THR A 428 8.56 -3.80 -3.86
N PHE A 429 7.48 -3.44 -4.55
CA PHE A 429 6.18 -4.13 -4.48
C PHE A 429 6.16 -5.33 -5.44
N ILE A 430 6.90 -6.39 -5.06
CA ILE A 430 7.20 -7.56 -5.89
C ILE A 430 6.56 -8.80 -5.29
N ALA A 431 6.09 -9.70 -6.13
CA ALA A 431 5.57 -11.01 -5.72
C ALA A 431 5.81 -12.08 -6.78
N TRP A 432 5.80 -13.34 -6.34
CA TRP A 432 5.78 -14.51 -7.23
C TRP A 432 4.94 -15.62 -6.61
N ASP A 433 4.45 -16.53 -7.45
CA ASP A 433 3.73 -17.70 -6.98
C ASP A 433 4.70 -18.88 -6.80
N THR A 434 4.46 -19.68 -5.75
CA THR A 434 5.17 -20.94 -5.53
C THR A 434 4.22 -22.01 -4.97
N PRO A 435 4.30 -23.27 -5.45
CA PRO A 435 3.51 -24.36 -4.91
C PRO A 435 3.76 -24.63 -3.42
N LYS A 436 4.95 -24.25 -2.94
CA LYS A 436 5.39 -24.44 -1.54
C LYS A 436 5.31 -23.16 -0.71
N ARG A 437 4.40 -22.23 -1.02
CA ARG A 437 4.30 -20.89 -0.39
C ARG A 437 4.35 -20.92 1.14
N ASP A 438 3.55 -21.78 1.77
CA ASP A 438 3.47 -21.81 3.23
C ASP A 438 4.76 -22.35 3.86
N GLN A 439 5.37 -23.35 3.23
CA GLN A 439 6.68 -23.88 3.64
C GLN A 439 7.78 -22.82 3.44
N PHE A 440 7.74 -22.08 2.33
CA PHE A 440 8.68 -20.99 2.04
C PHE A 440 8.60 -19.91 3.14
N VAL A 441 7.41 -19.40 3.41
CA VAL A 441 7.18 -18.34 4.42
C VAL A 441 7.57 -18.82 5.83
N ALA A 442 7.21 -20.04 6.20
CA ALA A 442 7.56 -20.60 7.52
C ALA A 442 9.07 -20.75 7.70
N LYS A 443 9.77 -21.29 6.69
CA LYS A 443 11.23 -21.51 6.76
C LYS A 443 12.06 -20.25 6.54
N ALA A 444 11.52 -19.17 5.95
CA ALA A 444 12.26 -17.94 5.70
C ALA A 444 12.90 -17.37 6.98
N LYS A 445 12.20 -17.48 8.12
CA LYS A 445 12.73 -17.03 9.41
C LYS A 445 13.99 -17.77 9.83
N SER A 446 14.12 -19.07 9.54
CA SER A 446 15.31 -19.85 9.89
C SER A 446 16.56 -19.41 9.13
N VAL A 447 16.42 -18.73 8.01
CA VAL A 447 17.51 -18.09 7.27
C VAL A 447 17.61 -16.57 7.53
N GLY A 448 16.89 -16.06 8.52
CA GLY A 448 16.98 -14.68 8.96
C GLY A 448 16.13 -13.69 8.15
N VAL A 449 15.02 -14.11 7.54
CA VAL A 449 14.14 -13.23 6.75
C VAL A 449 12.70 -13.29 7.27
N ASN A 450 12.14 -12.12 7.59
CA ASN A 450 10.71 -11.97 7.86
C ASN A 450 9.98 -11.58 6.56
N ILE A 451 9.19 -12.50 6.00
CA ILE A 451 8.50 -12.35 4.71
C ILE A 451 7.04 -12.80 4.83
N GLY A 452 6.17 -12.31 3.97
CA GLY A 452 4.76 -12.64 3.98
C GLY A 452 4.25 -13.31 2.72
N GLY A 453 3.07 -13.92 2.83
CA GLY A 453 2.32 -14.46 1.70
C GLY A 453 1.06 -13.67 1.42
N SER A 454 0.46 -13.89 0.23
CA SER A 454 -0.87 -13.38 -0.13
C SER A 454 -1.59 -14.36 -1.07
N GLY A 455 -2.91 -14.16 -1.24
CA GLY A 455 -3.71 -15.07 -2.05
C GLY A 455 -3.56 -16.53 -1.63
N VAL A 456 -3.48 -17.42 -2.61
CA VAL A 456 -3.32 -18.87 -2.41
C VAL A 456 -1.85 -19.27 -2.44
N SER A 457 -1.06 -18.74 -3.37
CA SER A 457 0.29 -19.24 -3.70
C SER A 457 1.37 -18.15 -3.71
N ALA A 458 1.01 -16.88 -3.50
CA ALA A 458 1.97 -15.78 -3.65
C ALA A 458 2.84 -15.60 -2.40
N VAL A 459 4.16 -15.50 -2.61
CA VAL A 459 5.13 -14.86 -1.71
C VAL A 459 5.24 -13.39 -2.13
N ARG A 460 5.24 -12.47 -1.17
CA ARG A 460 5.28 -11.02 -1.45
C ARG A 460 6.34 -10.30 -0.64
N LEU A 461 6.95 -9.31 -1.27
CA LEU A 461 7.91 -8.40 -0.66
C LEU A 461 7.23 -7.06 -0.37
N ARG A 462 7.44 -6.58 0.86
CA ARG A 462 6.94 -5.29 1.37
C ARG A 462 8.01 -4.61 2.23
N PRO A 463 9.27 -4.49 1.75
CA PRO A 463 10.29 -3.85 2.55
C PRO A 463 9.95 -2.38 2.79
N MET A 464 10.61 -1.78 3.76
CA MET A 464 10.54 -0.36 4.06
C MET A 464 11.17 0.47 2.93
N LEU A 465 10.86 1.75 2.84
CA LEU A 465 11.40 2.62 1.77
C LEU A 465 12.91 2.87 1.90
N ILE A 466 13.44 2.67 3.10
CA ILE A 466 14.87 2.74 3.41
C ILE A 466 15.67 1.50 3.00
N PHE A 467 15.02 0.50 2.43
CA PHE A 467 15.65 -0.71 1.91
C PHE A 467 16.55 -0.36 0.72
N GLN A 468 17.83 -0.75 0.77
CA GLN A 468 18.86 -0.40 -0.20
C GLN A 468 19.38 -1.64 -0.95
N GLN A 469 20.26 -1.45 -1.93
CA GLN A 469 20.77 -2.56 -2.75
C GLN A 469 21.53 -3.61 -1.94
N HIS A 470 22.31 -3.21 -0.92
CA HIS A 470 23.00 -4.17 -0.05
C HIS A 470 22.02 -5.05 0.75
N HIS A 471 20.85 -4.52 1.14
CA HIS A 471 19.79 -5.35 1.75
C HIS A 471 19.19 -6.31 0.73
N ALA A 472 19.07 -5.87 -0.54
CA ALA A 472 18.60 -6.73 -1.63
C ALA A 472 19.58 -7.88 -1.89
N ASP A 473 20.90 -7.63 -1.82
CA ASP A 473 21.93 -8.68 -1.92
C ASP A 473 21.79 -9.72 -0.82
N ILE A 474 21.63 -9.25 0.44
CA ILE A 474 21.40 -10.13 1.59
C ILE A 474 20.12 -10.95 1.39
N LEU A 475 19.02 -10.30 0.98
CA LEU A 475 17.74 -10.97 0.74
C LEU A 475 17.86 -12.05 -0.34
N LEU A 476 18.50 -11.76 -1.47
CA LEU A 476 18.68 -12.70 -2.57
C LEU A 476 19.52 -13.91 -2.16
N GLU A 477 20.59 -13.67 -1.40
CA GLU A 477 21.42 -14.75 -0.83
C GLU A 477 20.60 -15.64 0.11
N ARG A 478 19.81 -15.04 1.02
CA ARG A 478 18.97 -15.79 1.97
C ARG A 478 17.83 -16.54 1.29
N ILE A 479 17.23 -15.96 0.26
CA ILE A 479 16.24 -16.68 -0.58
C ILE A 479 16.90 -17.88 -1.25
N GLU A 480 18.08 -17.73 -1.84
CA GLU A 480 18.78 -18.86 -2.46
C GLU A 480 19.17 -19.97 -1.46
N GLN A 481 19.59 -19.59 -0.25
CA GLN A 481 19.80 -20.56 0.85
C GLN A 481 18.51 -21.31 1.19
N LEU A 482 17.39 -20.58 1.32
CA LEU A 482 16.07 -21.15 1.61
C LEU A 482 15.62 -22.15 0.53
N LEU A 483 15.81 -21.82 -0.75
CA LEU A 483 15.40 -22.66 -1.87
C LEU A 483 16.12 -24.03 -1.88
N LYS A 484 17.33 -24.10 -1.30
CA LYS A 484 18.06 -25.37 -1.14
C LYS A 484 17.52 -26.23 0.02
N LEU A 485 16.67 -25.66 0.89
CA LEU A 485 16.10 -26.33 2.08
C LEU A 485 14.67 -26.82 1.87
N ILE A 486 14.04 -26.48 0.74
CA ILE A 486 12.65 -26.81 0.42
C ILE A 486 12.58 -27.51 -0.98
#